data_d145cec6d34a2bd0084e40305596da49
#
_entry.id   d145cec6d34a2bd0084e40305596da49
#
_cell.length_a   1.000
_cell.length_b   1.000
_cell.length_c   1.000
_cell.angle_alpha   90.00
_cell.angle_beta   90.00
_cell.angle_gamma   90.00
#
_symmetry.space_group_name_H-M   'P 1'
#
loop_
_entity.id
_entity.type
_entity.pdbx_description
1 polymer ?
#
loop_
_entity_poly.entity_id
_entity_poly.type
_entity_poly.pdbx_seq_one_letter_code
_entity_poly.pdbx_strand_id
1 'polypeptide(L)'
;MLSSRSLRPVLVQRLGAQAFQGAYSLVVLLLFVMLVRSWWPARHSGPLLWSLAGIPGVRELAIVLAFTGVVVIGLSFFQPSPVLPVPGLPTSARGLTRITRHPLFVGIALWGIAHTLVNGYLSDVIFFGGLAAFSLVGGLHQDSRKRAEDGARLRSFFDETSVVPFGAIVGGRNRLVLREIPVVGVVVGVVLAAALYTFHDRLFG
;
A
#
# COMPACT_ATOMS: atom_id res chain seq x y z
N MET A 1 -16.26 7.73 -0.41
CA MET A 1 -17.55 8.15 0.17
C MET A 1 -17.98 7.30 1.37
N LEU A 2 -18.06 5.97 1.30
CA LEU A 2 -18.42 5.11 2.46
C LEU A 2 -17.45 5.23 3.65
N SER A 3 -16.20 5.60 3.41
CA SER A 3 -15.16 5.85 4.41
C SER A 3 -15.14 7.32 4.90
N SER A 4 -16.13 8.15 4.53
CA SER A 4 -16.17 9.57 4.91
C SER A 4 -16.41 9.77 6.40
N ARG A 5 -15.96 10.91 6.93
CA ARG A 5 -16.13 11.28 8.34
C ARG A 5 -17.60 11.41 8.76
N SER A 6 -18.49 11.73 7.82
CA SER A 6 -19.93 11.93 8.08
C SER A 6 -20.75 10.65 7.91
N LEU A 7 -20.51 9.87 6.86
CA LEU A 7 -21.36 8.73 6.54
C LEU A 7 -21.01 7.47 7.34
N ARG A 8 -19.70 7.24 7.56
CA ARG A 8 -19.21 6.06 8.28
C ARG A 8 -19.78 5.91 9.69
N PRO A 9 -19.82 6.96 10.55
CA PRO A 9 -20.39 6.83 11.91
C PRO A 9 -21.84 6.39 11.88
N VAL A 10 -22.65 6.94 10.98
CA VAL A 10 -24.08 6.58 10.83
C VAL A 10 -24.24 5.12 10.42
N LEU A 11 -23.42 4.66 9.45
CA LEU A 11 -23.47 3.27 9.00
C LEU A 11 -23.00 2.30 10.09
N VAL A 12 -21.96 2.65 10.83
CA VAL A 12 -21.44 1.85 11.95
C VAL A 12 -22.47 1.77 13.08
N GLN A 13 -23.18 2.86 13.39
CA GLN A 13 -24.27 2.84 14.39
C GLN A 13 -25.42 1.93 13.98
N ARG A 14 -25.77 1.89 12.69
CA ARG A 14 -26.90 1.09 12.19
C ARG A 14 -26.58 -0.39 12.01
N LEU A 15 -25.40 -0.70 11.51
CA LEU A 15 -24.98 -2.06 11.11
C LEU A 15 -24.12 -2.76 12.16
N GLY A 16 -23.53 -2.00 13.08
CA GLY A 16 -22.45 -2.46 13.92
C GLY A 16 -21.10 -2.43 13.20
N ALA A 17 -20.00 -2.32 13.96
CA ALA A 17 -18.66 -2.12 13.42
C ALA A 17 -18.18 -3.30 12.53
N GLN A 18 -18.46 -4.54 12.95
CA GLN A 18 -18.03 -5.74 12.23
C GLN A 18 -18.77 -5.93 10.91
N ALA A 19 -20.11 -5.81 10.92
CA ALA A 19 -20.92 -5.94 9.71
C ALA A 19 -20.60 -4.84 8.70
N PHE A 20 -20.44 -3.59 9.17
CA PHE A 20 -19.98 -2.49 8.31
C PHE A 20 -18.62 -2.77 7.70
N GLN A 21 -17.64 -3.25 8.48
CA GLN A 21 -16.31 -3.56 7.98
C GLN A 21 -16.33 -4.69 6.94
N GLY A 22 -17.10 -5.75 7.18
CA GLY A 22 -17.27 -6.86 6.23
C GLY A 22 -17.91 -6.39 4.91
N ALA A 23 -19.02 -5.64 4.99
CA ALA A 23 -19.69 -5.09 3.81
C ALA A 23 -18.79 -4.12 3.04
N TYR A 24 -18.08 -3.24 3.74
CA TYR A 24 -17.11 -2.33 3.12
C TYR A 24 -15.99 -3.07 2.40
N SER A 25 -15.40 -4.09 3.04
CA SER A 25 -14.33 -4.90 2.44
C SER A 25 -14.82 -5.66 1.21
N LEU A 26 -16.05 -6.21 1.25
CA LEU A 26 -16.65 -6.89 0.10
C LEU A 26 -16.86 -5.93 -1.08
N VAL A 27 -17.41 -4.73 -0.84
CA VAL A 27 -17.60 -3.71 -1.88
C VAL A 27 -16.26 -3.33 -2.50
N VAL A 28 -15.23 -3.07 -1.68
CA VAL A 28 -13.89 -2.72 -2.17
C VAL A 28 -13.28 -3.86 -2.99
N LEU A 29 -13.42 -5.11 -2.53
CA LEU A 29 -12.94 -6.28 -3.26
C LEU A 29 -13.64 -6.43 -4.62
N LEU A 30 -14.98 -6.30 -4.65
CA LEU A 30 -15.73 -6.36 -5.90
C LEU A 30 -15.32 -5.27 -6.89
N LEU A 31 -15.17 -4.02 -6.42
CA LEU A 31 -14.70 -2.91 -7.25
C LEU A 31 -13.29 -3.14 -7.75
N PHE A 32 -12.40 -3.70 -6.93
CA PHE A 32 -11.04 -4.06 -7.35
C PHE A 32 -11.03 -5.16 -8.41
N VAL A 33 -11.83 -6.22 -8.21
CA VAL A 33 -12.00 -7.29 -9.21
C VAL A 33 -12.54 -6.73 -10.52
N MET A 34 -13.53 -5.83 -10.47
CA MET A 34 -14.07 -5.17 -11.67
C MET A 34 -12.99 -4.32 -12.36
N LEU A 35 -12.19 -3.58 -11.60
CA LEU A 35 -11.08 -2.78 -12.13
C LEU A 35 -10.06 -3.66 -12.87
N VAL A 36 -9.63 -4.77 -12.25
CA VAL A 36 -8.70 -5.73 -12.87
C VAL A 36 -9.31 -6.34 -14.13
N ARG A 37 -10.57 -6.79 -14.07
CA ARG A 37 -11.27 -7.37 -15.22
C ARG A 37 -11.45 -6.38 -16.38
N SER A 38 -11.62 -5.12 -16.10
CA SER A 38 -11.75 -4.07 -17.13
C SER A 38 -10.39 -3.73 -17.74
N TRP A 39 -9.34 -3.69 -16.93
CA TRP A 39 -7.98 -3.39 -17.38
C TRP A 39 -7.37 -4.55 -18.18
N TRP A 40 -7.58 -5.81 -17.76
CA TRP A 40 -6.90 -6.99 -18.31
C TRP A 40 -6.97 -7.11 -19.84
N PRO A 41 -8.15 -7.02 -20.50
CA PRO A 41 -8.25 -7.04 -21.96
C PRO A 41 -7.74 -5.74 -22.63
N ALA A 42 -7.68 -4.65 -21.88
CA ALA A 42 -7.25 -3.34 -22.36
C ALA A 42 -5.78 -3.02 -22.02
N ARG A 43 -5.04 -3.97 -21.44
CA ARG A 43 -3.63 -3.75 -21.09
C ARG A 43 -2.82 -3.39 -22.35
N HIS A 44 -1.84 -2.53 -22.17
CA HIS A 44 -0.97 -2.05 -23.25
C HIS A 44 -1.74 -1.41 -24.42
N SER A 45 -2.85 -0.72 -24.14
CA SER A 45 -3.70 -0.06 -25.14
C SER A 45 -3.85 1.45 -24.90
N GLY A 46 -4.38 2.13 -25.92
CA GLY A 46 -4.51 3.58 -25.93
C GLY A 46 -3.21 4.28 -26.35
N PRO A 47 -3.15 5.61 -26.24
CA PRO A 47 -1.96 6.39 -26.57
C PRO A 47 -0.76 5.96 -25.72
N LEU A 48 0.41 5.83 -26.35
CA LEU A 48 1.69 5.68 -25.67
C LEU A 48 2.14 7.06 -25.18
N LEU A 49 2.13 7.27 -23.88
CA LEU A 49 2.50 8.55 -23.26
C LEU A 49 4.03 8.69 -23.09
N TRP A 50 4.73 7.55 -22.84
CA TRP A 50 6.20 7.47 -22.79
C TRP A 50 6.70 6.06 -23.07
N SER A 51 8.00 5.96 -23.41
CA SER A 51 8.72 4.70 -23.56
C SER A 51 10.06 4.80 -22.82
N LEU A 52 10.04 4.55 -21.52
CA LEU A 52 11.20 4.65 -20.67
C LEU A 52 11.94 3.31 -20.49
N ALA A 53 11.32 2.19 -20.84
CA ALA A 53 11.89 0.85 -20.68
C ALA A 53 13.20 0.64 -21.47
N GLY A 54 13.42 1.39 -22.55
CA GLY A 54 14.66 1.39 -23.35
C GLY A 54 15.80 2.24 -22.77
N ILE A 55 15.54 3.05 -21.74
CA ILE A 55 16.57 3.86 -21.10
C ILE A 55 17.38 2.95 -20.15
N PRO A 56 18.74 2.92 -20.28
CA PRO A 56 19.58 2.11 -19.40
C PRO A 56 19.31 2.39 -17.92
N GLY A 57 19.14 1.34 -17.11
CA GLY A 57 18.90 1.43 -15.67
C GLY A 57 17.43 1.60 -15.27
N VAL A 58 16.53 2.02 -16.16
CA VAL A 58 15.10 2.21 -15.81
C VAL A 58 14.41 0.88 -15.55
N ARG A 59 14.68 -0.14 -16.36
CA ARG A 59 14.13 -1.48 -16.17
C ARG A 59 14.59 -2.09 -14.85
N GLU A 60 15.86 -1.98 -14.55
CA GLU A 60 16.49 -2.48 -13.31
C GLU A 60 15.89 -1.75 -12.09
N LEU A 61 15.74 -0.43 -12.17
CA LEU A 61 15.08 0.36 -11.14
C LEU A 61 13.64 -0.11 -10.92
N ALA A 62 12.88 -0.32 -11.99
CA ALA A 62 11.51 -0.80 -11.91
C ALA A 62 11.42 -2.19 -11.25
N ILE A 63 12.33 -3.12 -11.59
CA ILE A 63 12.41 -4.43 -10.96
C ILE A 63 12.69 -4.29 -9.46
N VAL A 64 13.66 -3.46 -9.06
CA VAL A 64 13.99 -3.23 -7.64
C VAL A 64 12.80 -2.63 -6.89
N LEU A 65 12.11 -1.65 -7.48
CA LEU A 65 10.93 -1.02 -6.88
C LEU A 65 9.77 -2.02 -6.74
N ALA A 66 9.48 -2.78 -7.80
CA ALA A 66 8.41 -3.78 -7.78
C ALA A 66 8.70 -4.89 -6.75
N PHE A 67 9.92 -5.42 -6.75
CA PHE A 67 10.36 -6.44 -5.81
C PHE A 67 10.25 -5.93 -4.37
N THR A 68 10.80 -4.75 -4.08
CA THR A 68 10.70 -4.10 -2.77
C THR A 68 9.24 -3.86 -2.38
N GLY A 69 8.42 -3.40 -3.32
CA GLY A 69 6.98 -3.19 -3.11
C GLY A 69 6.28 -4.47 -2.65
N VAL A 70 6.51 -5.59 -3.36
CA VAL A 70 5.92 -6.90 -3.00
C VAL A 70 6.43 -7.40 -1.64
N VAL A 71 7.73 -7.25 -1.35
CA VAL A 71 8.30 -7.62 -0.03
C VAL A 71 7.65 -6.81 1.08
N VAL A 72 7.50 -5.49 0.89
CA VAL A 72 6.86 -4.61 1.88
C VAL A 72 5.37 -4.94 2.05
N ILE A 73 4.65 -5.25 0.98
CA ILE A 73 3.26 -5.73 1.03
C ILE A 73 3.18 -7.01 1.88
N GLY A 74 3.96 -8.03 1.53
CA GLY A 74 4.00 -9.30 2.26
C GLY A 74 4.31 -9.10 3.75
N LEU A 75 5.36 -8.33 4.05
CA LEU A 75 5.78 -8.03 5.41
C LEU A 75 4.73 -7.26 6.22
N SER A 76 3.92 -6.41 5.57
CA SER A 76 2.87 -5.62 6.23
C SER A 76 1.77 -6.47 6.87
N PHE A 77 1.55 -7.70 6.41
CA PHE A 77 0.61 -8.64 7.02
C PHE A 77 1.13 -9.23 8.34
N PHE A 78 2.45 -9.29 8.52
CA PHE A 78 3.09 -9.74 9.76
C PHE A 78 3.27 -8.60 10.78
N GLN A 79 3.28 -7.37 10.31
CA GLN A 79 3.34 -6.16 11.15
C GLN A 79 2.34 -5.12 10.66
N PRO A 80 1.04 -5.33 10.91
CA PRO A 80 0.01 -4.39 10.52
C PRO A 80 0.15 -3.06 11.28
N SER A 81 -0.10 -1.95 10.60
CA SER A 81 -0.05 -0.62 11.20
C SER A 81 -1.18 -0.41 12.20
N PRO A 82 -0.93 0.27 13.35
CA PRO A 82 -1.95 0.64 14.33
C PRO A 82 -3.12 1.49 13.80
N VAL A 83 -2.95 2.13 12.66
CA VAL A 83 -4.03 2.90 12.00
C VAL A 83 -5.02 2.02 11.24
N LEU A 84 -4.72 0.74 11.04
CA LEU A 84 -5.68 -0.21 10.47
C LEU A 84 -6.83 -0.49 11.43
N PRO A 85 -8.01 -0.82 10.94
CA PRO A 85 -9.19 -1.11 11.77
C PRO A 85 -9.13 -2.54 12.35
N VAL A 86 -7.99 -2.94 12.89
CA VAL A 86 -7.76 -4.23 13.53
C VAL A 86 -7.66 -4.01 15.04
N PRO A 87 -8.52 -4.65 15.85
CA PRO A 87 -8.47 -4.54 17.30
C PRO A 87 -7.17 -5.07 17.90
N GLY A 88 -6.71 -4.48 19.01
CA GLY A 88 -5.56 -4.98 19.79
C GLY A 88 -4.19 -4.70 19.19
N LEU A 89 -4.08 -3.92 18.12
CA LEU A 89 -2.77 -3.53 17.58
C LEU A 89 -2.02 -2.60 18.54
N PRO A 90 -0.69 -2.76 18.66
CA PRO A 90 0.17 -1.88 19.48
C PRO A 90 0.04 -0.43 19.00
N THR A 91 0.06 0.52 19.94
CA THR A 91 -0.04 1.96 19.64
C THR A 91 1.31 2.66 19.50
N SER A 92 2.41 1.91 19.55
CA SER A 92 3.79 2.39 19.38
C SER A 92 4.37 1.99 18.03
N ALA A 93 5.34 2.75 17.55
CA ALA A 93 6.09 2.42 16.34
C ALA A 93 6.95 1.17 16.55
N ARG A 94 6.89 0.20 15.64
CA ARG A 94 7.66 -1.04 15.72
C ARG A 94 8.03 -1.55 14.32
N GLY A 95 9.27 -2.00 14.17
CA GLY A 95 9.77 -2.62 12.95
C GLY A 95 9.46 -1.81 11.69
N LEU A 96 8.61 -2.36 10.80
CA LEU A 96 8.26 -1.72 9.53
C LEU A 96 7.54 -0.37 9.71
N THR A 97 6.75 -0.21 10.78
CA THR A 97 6.07 1.07 11.05
C THR A 97 7.01 2.17 11.52
N ARG A 98 8.26 1.86 11.91
CA ARG A 98 9.32 2.86 12.13
C ARG A 98 9.78 3.47 10.82
N ILE A 99 9.77 2.68 9.73
CA ILE A 99 10.18 3.12 8.39
C ILE A 99 9.09 3.99 7.77
N THR A 100 7.85 3.49 7.76
CA THR A 100 6.69 4.24 7.27
C THR A 100 5.43 3.86 8.04
N ARG A 101 4.55 4.84 8.27
CA ARG A 101 3.28 4.63 8.97
C ARG A 101 2.33 3.69 8.22
N HIS A 102 2.42 3.67 6.89
CA HIS A 102 1.53 2.92 6.01
C HIS A 102 2.28 1.91 5.14
N PRO A 103 2.89 0.85 5.71
CA PRO A 103 3.70 -0.09 4.95
C PRO A 103 2.97 -0.68 3.75
N LEU A 104 1.72 -1.14 3.94
CA LEU A 104 0.91 -1.71 2.85
C LEU A 104 0.73 -0.72 1.69
N PHE A 105 0.36 0.52 1.98
CA PHE A 105 0.14 1.54 0.95
C PHE A 105 1.44 1.93 0.25
N VAL A 106 2.54 2.03 0.98
CA VAL A 106 3.86 2.29 0.39
C VAL A 106 4.29 1.14 -0.52
N GLY A 107 4.07 -0.11 -0.10
CA GLY A 107 4.36 -1.28 -0.95
C GLY A 107 3.55 -1.27 -2.25
N ILE A 108 2.23 -0.99 -2.19
CA ILE A 108 1.38 -0.88 -3.38
C ILE A 108 1.83 0.30 -4.27
N ALA A 109 2.17 1.44 -3.65
CA ALA A 109 2.65 2.61 -4.40
C ALA A 109 3.97 2.32 -5.13
N LEU A 110 4.95 1.67 -4.49
CA LEU A 110 6.21 1.26 -5.11
C LEU A 110 5.98 0.32 -6.29
N TRP A 111 5.12 -0.69 -6.10
CA TRP A 111 4.75 -1.64 -7.14
C TRP A 111 4.05 -0.94 -8.32
N GLY A 112 3.10 -0.05 -8.05
CA GLY A 112 2.39 0.72 -9.07
C GLY A 112 3.31 1.69 -9.83
N ILE A 113 4.20 2.41 -9.14
CA ILE A 113 5.20 3.29 -9.75
C ILE A 113 6.13 2.49 -10.66
N ALA A 114 6.63 1.34 -10.20
CA ALA A 114 7.51 0.46 -10.96
C ALA A 114 6.90 0.08 -12.31
N HIS A 115 5.64 -0.38 -12.29
CA HIS A 115 4.95 -0.77 -13.52
C HIS A 115 4.62 0.44 -14.41
N THR A 116 4.24 1.58 -13.83
CA THR A 116 3.98 2.82 -14.57
C THR A 116 5.23 3.32 -15.29
N LEU A 117 6.43 3.18 -14.70
CA LEU A 117 7.67 3.62 -15.33
C LEU A 117 7.96 2.88 -16.64
N VAL A 118 7.71 1.58 -16.70
CA VAL A 118 8.03 0.75 -17.88
C VAL A 118 6.85 0.52 -18.81
N ASN A 119 5.62 0.77 -18.37
CA ASN A 119 4.40 0.61 -19.16
C ASN A 119 3.75 1.98 -19.38
N GLY A 120 4.15 2.68 -20.44
CA GLY A 120 3.69 4.04 -20.74
C GLY A 120 2.38 4.13 -21.53
N TYR A 121 1.65 3.04 -21.78
CA TYR A 121 0.32 3.11 -22.39
C TYR A 121 -0.71 3.69 -21.43
N LEU A 122 -1.65 4.46 -21.96
CA LEU A 122 -2.64 5.15 -21.15
C LEU A 122 -3.42 4.22 -20.21
N SER A 123 -3.79 3.02 -20.68
CA SER A 123 -4.49 2.02 -19.87
C SER A 123 -3.68 1.57 -18.65
N ASP A 124 -2.37 1.36 -18.84
CA ASP A 124 -1.46 0.92 -17.79
C ASP A 124 -1.16 2.05 -16.79
N VAL A 125 -0.98 3.26 -17.30
CA VAL A 125 -0.77 4.45 -16.47
C VAL A 125 -1.99 4.72 -15.59
N ILE A 126 -3.21 4.57 -16.12
CA ILE A 126 -4.44 4.72 -15.33
C ILE A 126 -4.53 3.61 -14.27
N PHE A 127 -4.21 2.38 -14.62
CA PHE A 127 -4.29 1.25 -13.67
C PHE A 127 -3.20 1.31 -12.61
N PHE A 128 -1.94 1.25 -13.00
CA PHE A 128 -0.81 1.18 -12.06
C PHE A 128 -0.55 2.52 -11.36
N GLY A 129 -0.54 3.62 -12.12
CA GLY A 129 -0.40 4.97 -11.59
C GLY A 129 -1.60 5.36 -10.71
N GLY A 130 -2.81 4.94 -11.10
CA GLY A 130 -4.02 5.11 -10.31
C GLY A 130 -3.95 4.37 -8.97
N LEU A 131 -3.44 3.12 -8.93
CA LEU A 131 -3.22 2.37 -7.70
C LEU A 131 -2.17 3.03 -6.80
N ALA A 132 -1.07 3.52 -7.39
CA ALA A 132 -0.04 4.24 -6.65
C ALA A 132 -0.61 5.53 -6.02
N ALA A 133 -1.30 6.36 -6.80
CA ALA A 133 -1.92 7.59 -6.34
C ALA A 133 -3.00 7.31 -5.27
N PHE A 134 -3.86 6.32 -5.51
CA PHE A 134 -4.90 5.90 -4.55
C PHE A 134 -4.29 5.46 -3.22
N SER A 135 -3.19 4.72 -3.24
CA SER A 135 -2.52 4.25 -2.02
C SER A 135 -1.93 5.41 -1.22
N LEU A 136 -1.26 6.36 -1.87
CA LEU A 136 -0.68 7.53 -1.20
C LEU A 136 -1.76 8.44 -0.62
N VAL A 137 -2.78 8.79 -1.42
CA VAL A 137 -3.90 9.63 -0.98
C VAL A 137 -4.73 8.91 0.09
N GLY A 138 -4.93 7.59 -0.07
CA GLY A 138 -5.61 6.74 0.91
C GLY A 138 -4.94 6.74 2.27
N GLY A 139 -3.60 6.68 2.32
CA GLY A 139 -2.82 6.78 3.55
C GLY A 139 -3.02 8.12 4.25
N LEU A 140 -2.94 9.23 3.52
CA LEU A 140 -3.17 10.58 4.05
C LEU A 140 -4.61 10.75 4.57
N HIS A 141 -5.58 10.23 3.81
CA HIS A 141 -6.99 10.27 4.23
C HIS A 141 -7.23 9.43 5.50
N GLN A 142 -6.59 8.24 5.59
CA GLN A 142 -6.66 7.40 6.77
C GLN A 142 -6.06 8.09 8.00
N ASP A 143 -4.91 8.76 7.86
CA ASP A 143 -4.30 9.56 8.92
C ASP A 143 -5.23 10.65 9.43
N SER A 144 -5.78 11.43 8.50
CA SER A 144 -6.71 12.52 8.83
C SER A 144 -7.92 12.02 9.62
N ARG A 145 -8.47 10.87 9.22
CA ARG A 145 -9.60 10.24 9.90
C ARG A 145 -9.20 9.70 11.28
N LYS A 146 -8.08 8.96 11.35
CA LYS A 146 -7.62 8.34 12.59
C LYS A 146 -7.16 9.37 13.64
N ARG A 147 -6.62 10.50 13.22
CA ARG A 147 -6.35 11.63 14.12
C ARG A 147 -7.64 12.19 14.75
N ALA A 148 -8.72 12.23 14.00
CA ALA A 148 -10.00 12.69 14.50
C ALA A 148 -10.72 11.66 15.41
N GLU A 149 -10.63 10.37 15.09
CA GLU A 149 -11.29 9.29 15.82
C GLU A 149 -10.53 8.85 17.08
N ASP A 150 -9.20 8.66 16.95
CA ASP A 150 -8.34 7.99 17.93
C ASP A 150 -7.08 8.81 18.26
N GLY A 151 -7.06 10.12 18.00
CA GLY A 151 -5.86 10.95 18.06
C GLY A 151 -5.13 10.90 19.40
N ALA A 152 -5.88 10.89 20.52
CA ALA A 152 -5.28 10.78 21.86
C ALA A 152 -4.55 9.44 22.05
N ARG A 153 -5.19 8.33 21.65
CA ARG A 153 -4.65 6.96 21.77
C ARG A 153 -3.43 6.74 20.87
N LEU A 154 -3.43 7.34 19.67
CA LEU A 154 -2.39 7.14 18.66
C LEU A 154 -1.38 8.30 18.61
N ARG A 155 -1.40 9.23 19.58
CA ARG A 155 -0.54 10.42 19.56
C ARG A 155 0.94 10.06 19.43
N SER A 156 1.46 9.23 20.33
CA SER A 156 2.87 8.78 20.30
C SER A 156 3.22 8.14 18.94
N PHE A 157 2.34 7.26 18.43
CA PHE A 157 2.54 6.64 17.13
C PHE A 157 2.63 7.66 15.99
N PHE A 158 1.77 8.68 15.97
CA PHE A 158 1.82 9.73 14.96
C PHE A 158 3.07 10.60 15.08
N ASP A 159 3.51 10.88 16.31
CA ASP A 159 4.70 11.70 16.57
C ASP A 159 5.99 10.96 16.18
N GLU A 160 6.05 9.64 16.44
CA GLU A 160 7.19 8.78 16.15
C GLU A 160 7.28 8.32 14.69
N THR A 161 6.24 8.47 13.88
CA THR A 161 6.20 7.89 12.53
C THR A 161 5.97 8.95 11.44
N SER A 162 6.23 8.56 10.19
CA SER A 162 6.00 9.38 9.00
C SER A 162 5.26 8.57 7.93
N VAL A 163 4.47 9.25 7.09
CA VAL A 163 3.93 8.67 5.85
C VAL A 163 5.06 8.42 4.86
N VAL A 164 5.96 9.41 4.74
CA VAL A 164 7.14 9.28 3.87
C VAL A 164 8.10 8.27 4.48
N PRO A 165 8.54 7.25 3.72
CA PRO A 165 9.51 6.28 4.21
C PRO A 165 10.78 6.96 4.74
N PHE A 166 11.25 6.49 5.89
CA PHE A 166 12.40 7.03 6.63
C PHE A 166 12.25 8.47 7.14
N GLY A 167 11.17 9.20 6.83
CA GLY A 167 11.02 10.61 7.18
C GLY A 167 11.05 10.89 8.69
N ALA A 168 10.53 9.98 9.53
CA ALA A 168 10.63 10.11 10.99
C ALA A 168 12.06 9.81 11.50
N ILE A 169 12.76 8.89 10.85
CA ILE A 169 14.14 8.52 11.20
C ILE A 169 15.09 9.67 10.87
N VAL A 170 15.01 10.21 9.65
CA VAL A 170 15.82 11.37 9.22
C VAL A 170 15.52 12.59 10.08
N GLY A 171 14.25 12.78 10.48
CA GLY A 171 13.83 13.87 11.38
C GLY A 171 14.16 13.63 12.87
N GLY A 172 14.93 12.60 13.23
CA GLY A 172 15.35 12.32 14.60
C GLY A 172 14.22 11.91 15.56
N ARG A 173 13.00 11.68 15.06
CA ARG A 173 11.83 11.29 15.86
C ARG A 173 11.73 9.81 16.14
N ASN A 174 12.51 9.00 15.42
CA ASN A 174 12.54 7.55 15.52
C ASN A 174 13.91 7.02 15.10
N ARG A 175 14.14 5.71 15.29
CA ARG A 175 15.36 5.02 14.85
C ARG A 175 15.01 3.68 14.19
N LEU A 176 15.84 3.23 13.26
CA LEU A 176 15.72 1.92 12.65
C LEU A 176 16.13 0.83 13.66
N VAL A 177 15.26 -0.15 13.86
CA VAL A 177 15.52 -1.30 14.77
C VAL A 177 15.25 -2.58 13.98
N LEU A 178 16.28 -3.09 13.28
CA LEU A 178 16.17 -4.24 12.39
C LEU A 178 15.67 -5.52 13.08
N ARG A 179 16.05 -5.73 14.34
CA ARG A 179 15.61 -6.89 15.12
C ARG A 179 14.10 -6.96 15.39
N GLU A 180 13.39 -5.85 15.19
CA GLU A 180 11.93 -5.80 15.32
C GLU A 180 11.22 -6.24 14.03
N ILE A 181 11.94 -6.37 12.91
CA ILE A 181 11.37 -6.81 11.63
C ILE A 181 11.25 -8.34 11.67
N PRO A 182 10.04 -8.91 11.48
CA PRO A 182 9.83 -10.35 11.57
C PRO A 182 10.49 -11.06 10.38
N VAL A 183 11.49 -11.90 10.68
CA VAL A 183 12.25 -12.67 9.68
C VAL A 183 11.31 -13.50 8.79
N VAL A 184 10.31 -14.13 9.39
CA VAL A 184 9.32 -14.92 8.64
C VAL A 184 8.60 -14.05 7.60
N GLY A 185 8.19 -12.84 7.96
CA GLY A 185 7.56 -11.90 7.04
C GLY A 185 8.50 -11.48 5.89
N VAL A 186 9.79 -11.28 6.18
CA VAL A 186 10.80 -10.99 5.15
C VAL A 186 10.93 -12.18 4.19
N VAL A 187 11.10 -13.39 4.72
CA VAL A 187 11.23 -14.62 3.90
C VAL A 187 10.01 -14.81 3.01
N VAL A 188 8.80 -14.71 3.57
CA VAL A 188 7.55 -14.83 2.80
C VAL A 188 7.46 -13.76 1.71
N GLY A 189 7.77 -12.50 2.06
CA GLY A 189 7.78 -11.41 1.09
C GLY A 189 8.77 -11.62 -0.05
N VAL A 190 10.00 -12.05 0.27
CA VAL A 190 11.05 -12.34 -0.73
C VAL A 190 10.67 -13.51 -1.62
N VAL A 191 10.17 -14.62 -1.03
CA VAL A 191 9.73 -15.80 -1.80
C VAL A 191 8.59 -15.41 -2.75
N LEU A 192 7.61 -14.65 -2.27
CA LEU A 192 6.50 -14.17 -3.10
C LEU A 192 7.01 -13.27 -4.24
N ALA A 193 7.89 -12.32 -3.95
CA ALA A 193 8.45 -11.42 -4.95
C ALA A 193 9.27 -12.19 -5.99
N ALA A 194 10.10 -13.15 -5.57
CA ALA A 194 10.87 -14.00 -6.45
C ALA A 194 9.97 -14.89 -7.33
N ALA A 195 8.93 -15.47 -6.76
CA ALA A 195 7.97 -16.27 -7.52
C ALA A 195 7.23 -15.42 -8.58
N LEU A 196 6.72 -14.23 -8.19
CA LEU A 196 6.07 -13.31 -9.13
C LEU A 196 7.02 -12.86 -10.24
N TYR A 197 8.28 -12.58 -9.91
CA TYR A 197 9.30 -12.22 -10.91
C TYR A 197 9.59 -13.37 -11.87
N THR A 198 9.81 -14.59 -11.34
CA THR A 198 10.16 -15.77 -12.14
C THR A 198 9.02 -16.21 -13.07
N PHE A 199 7.78 -16.10 -12.60
CA PHE A 199 6.60 -16.52 -13.36
C PHE A 199 5.88 -15.36 -14.04
N HIS A 200 6.45 -14.14 -14.01
CA HIS A 200 5.79 -12.95 -14.52
C HIS A 200 5.28 -13.11 -15.95
N ASP A 201 6.13 -13.56 -16.86
CA ASP A 201 5.78 -13.70 -18.28
C ASP A 201 4.74 -14.81 -18.54
N ARG A 202 4.69 -15.84 -17.67
CA ARG A 202 3.69 -16.90 -17.76
C ARG A 202 2.32 -16.47 -17.23
N LEU A 203 2.30 -15.56 -16.26
CA LEU A 203 1.08 -15.10 -15.59
C LEU A 203 0.46 -13.89 -16.29
N PHE A 204 1.29 -13.00 -16.85
CA PHE A 204 0.88 -11.68 -17.31
C PHE A 204 1.33 -11.36 -18.75
N GLY A 205 2.17 -12.17 -19.37
CA GLY A 205 2.67 -12.01 -20.75
C GLY A 205 1.67 -12.37 -21.83
#